data_6dbac9836ef6eb3917bfd76fb337991b
#
_entry.id   6dbac9836ef6eb3917bfd76fb337991b
#
_cell.length_a   1.000
_cell.length_b   1.000
_cell.length_c   1.000
_cell.angle_alpha   90.00
_cell.angle_beta   90.00
_cell.angle_gamma   90.00
#
_symmetry.space_group_name_H-M   'P 1'
#
loop_
_entity.id
_entity.type
_entity.pdbx_description
1 polymer ?
#
loop_
_entity_poly.entity_id
_entity_poly.type
_entity_poly.pdbx_seq_one_letter_code
_entity_poly.pdbx_strand_id
1 'polypeptide(L)' 'MLRKEEKDLDTWIGKHIKAVLNNEGSYYIGVLVAEQKNGLLIKANKKMIYVPYESILSLEELTDVSEDG' A
#
# COMPACT_ATOMS: atom_id res chain seq x y z
N MET A 1 0.18 -0.12 14.05
CA MET A 1 -0.19 1.01 13.24
C MET A 1 0.98 1.53 12.43
N LEU A 2 0.74 1.94 11.21
CA LEU A 2 1.78 2.44 10.36
C LEU A 2 2.31 3.77 10.85
N ARG A 3 3.61 3.91 10.90
CA ARG A 3 4.22 5.18 11.26
C ARG A 3 4.88 5.77 10.04
N LYS A 4 4.31 6.84 9.58
CA LYS A 4 4.70 7.42 8.34
C LYS A 4 6.13 7.94 8.34
N GLU A 5 6.55 8.47 9.46
CA GLU A 5 7.87 9.07 9.48
C GLU A 5 8.97 8.05 9.36
N GLU A 6 8.64 6.78 9.49
CA GLU A 6 9.67 5.77 9.37
C GLU A 6 9.85 5.30 7.95
N LYS A 7 8.99 5.73 7.07
CA LYS A 7 9.03 5.32 5.69
C LYS A 7 8.88 6.52 4.81
N ASP A 8 9.67 6.53 3.77
CA ASP A 8 9.51 7.54 2.77
C ASP A 8 8.56 6.98 1.73
N LEU A 9 7.29 7.14 1.97
CA LEU A 9 6.30 6.52 1.10
C LEU A 9 6.32 7.09 -0.30
N ASP A 10 6.88 8.28 -0.47
CA ASP A 10 7.00 8.80 -1.81
C ASP A 10 7.80 7.90 -2.71
N THR A 11 8.77 7.20 -2.15
CA THR A 11 9.60 6.33 -2.97
C THR A 11 8.85 5.09 -3.41
N TRP A 12 7.72 4.83 -2.81
CA TRP A 12 6.94 3.64 -3.15
C TRP A 12 5.87 3.92 -4.19
N ILE A 13 5.65 5.18 -4.51
CA ILE A 13 4.63 5.51 -5.50
C ILE A 13 5.04 4.91 -6.83
N GLY A 14 4.10 4.21 -7.45
CA GLY A 14 4.36 3.52 -8.69
C GLY A 14 4.80 2.09 -8.51
N LYS A 15 5.02 1.68 -7.28
CA LYS A 15 5.49 0.32 -7.02
C LYS A 15 4.37 -0.55 -6.51
N HIS A 16 4.54 -1.84 -6.69
CA HIS A 16 3.57 -2.80 -6.15
C HIS A 16 3.78 -2.94 -4.66
N ILE A 17 2.70 -2.88 -3.92
CA ILE A 17 2.77 -3.01 -2.48
C ILE A 17 1.66 -3.94 -2.02
N LYS A 18 1.84 -4.42 -0.79
CA LYS A 18 0.82 -5.20 -0.11
C LYS A 18 0.46 -4.45 1.16
N ALA A 19 -0.78 -4.06 1.28
CA ALA A 19 -1.27 -3.36 2.45
C ALA A 19 -2.08 -4.33 3.28
N VAL A 20 -1.54 -4.70 4.42
CA VAL A 20 -2.22 -5.62 5.33
C VAL A 20 -3.07 -4.80 6.28
N LEU A 21 -4.33 -5.15 6.35
CA LEU A 21 -5.28 -4.40 7.14
C LEU A 21 -5.45 -5.04 8.50
N ASN A 22 -5.91 -4.24 9.44
CA ASN A 22 -6.15 -4.75 10.79
C ASN A 22 -7.51 -5.42 10.91
N ASN A 23 -8.08 -5.79 9.79
CA ASN A 23 -9.41 -6.34 9.75
C ASN A 23 -9.34 -7.81 9.37
N GLU A 24 -9.02 -8.64 10.34
CA GLU A 24 -9.09 -10.10 10.17
C GLU A 24 -8.25 -10.61 9.01
N GLY A 25 -7.08 -10.06 8.86
CA GLY A 25 -6.19 -10.59 7.86
C GLY A 25 -6.46 -10.16 6.44
N SER A 26 -7.35 -9.21 6.28
CA SER A 26 -7.59 -8.68 4.96
C SER A 26 -6.37 -7.94 4.45
N TYR A 27 -6.23 -7.88 3.15
CA TYR A 27 -5.14 -7.11 2.57
C TYR A 27 -5.50 -6.70 1.15
N TYR A 28 -4.78 -5.70 0.67
CA TYR A 28 -4.85 -5.31 -0.73
C TYR A 28 -3.47 -5.42 -1.35
N ILE A 29 -3.41 -5.86 -2.58
CA ILE A 29 -2.19 -5.87 -3.35
C ILE A 29 -2.44 -5.04 -4.59
N GLY A 30 -1.59 -4.05 -4.81
CA GLY A 30 -1.75 -3.20 -5.96
C GLY A 30 -0.61 -2.22 -6.07
N VAL A 31 -0.80 -1.22 -6.90
CA VAL A 31 0.21 -0.20 -7.14
C VAL A 31 -0.15 1.01 -6.30
N LEU A 32 0.82 1.52 -5.55
CA LEU A 32 0.59 2.74 -4.80
C LEU A 32 0.56 3.91 -5.76
N VAL A 33 -0.56 4.59 -5.80
CA VAL A 33 -0.76 5.68 -6.73
C VAL A 33 -0.42 7.02 -6.10
N ALA A 34 -0.87 7.23 -4.90
CA ALA A 34 -0.67 8.51 -4.26
C ALA A 34 -0.78 8.38 -2.77
N GLU A 35 -0.12 9.28 -2.07
CA GLU A 35 -0.19 9.36 -0.63
C GLU A 35 -1.10 10.51 -0.29
N GLN A 36 -2.15 10.24 0.45
CA GLN A 36 -3.10 11.25 0.86
C GLN A 36 -2.86 11.62 2.31
N LYS A 37 -3.57 12.64 2.76
CA LYS A 37 -3.38 13.11 4.11
C LYS A 37 -3.66 12.03 5.15
N ASN A 38 -4.73 11.29 4.96
CA ASN A 38 -5.14 10.30 5.95
C ASN A 38 -5.12 8.89 5.44
N GLY A 39 -4.50 8.65 4.32
CA GLY A 39 -4.50 7.30 3.78
C GLY A 39 -3.77 7.23 2.46
N LEU A 40 -3.94 6.11 1.81
CA LEU A 40 -3.25 5.84 0.55
C LEU A 40 -4.26 5.52 -0.53
N LEU A 41 -3.91 5.90 -1.76
CA LEU A 41 -4.65 5.47 -2.93
C LEU A 41 -3.88 4.35 -3.58
N ILE A 42 -4.53 3.22 -3.74
CA ILE A 42 -3.93 2.05 -4.31
C ILE A 42 -4.76 1.62 -5.50
N LYS A 43 -4.09 1.32 -6.60
CA LYS A 43 -4.80 0.82 -7.77
C LYS A 43 -4.65 -0.69 -7.80
N ALA A 44 -5.75 -1.37 -7.63
CA ALA A 44 -5.77 -2.82 -7.61
C ALA A 44 -6.86 -3.29 -8.54
N ASN A 45 -6.50 -4.17 -9.47
CA ASN A 45 -7.51 -4.74 -10.37
C ASN A 45 -8.23 -3.67 -11.15
N LYS A 46 -7.51 -2.65 -11.57
CA LYS A 46 -8.08 -1.56 -12.38
C LYS A 46 -9.04 -0.69 -11.59
N LYS A 47 -9.03 -0.80 -10.28
CA LYS A 47 -9.87 0.04 -9.44
C LYS A 47 -9.01 0.83 -8.49
N MET A 48 -9.46 2.04 -8.21
CA MET A 48 -8.77 2.87 -7.22
C MET A 48 -9.40 2.63 -5.87
N ILE A 49 -8.57 2.34 -4.89
CA ILE A 49 -9.04 2.05 -3.55
C ILE A 49 -8.36 2.99 -2.59
N TYR A 50 -9.15 3.64 -1.75
CA TYR A 50 -8.60 4.49 -0.71
C TYR A 50 -8.52 3.69 0.58
N VAL A 51 -7.33 3.64 1.17
CA VAL A 51 -7.12 2.88 2.38
C VAL A 51 -6.64 3.82 3.46
N PRO A 52 -7.45 4.06 4.48
CA PRO A 52 -7.04 4.95 5.56
C PRO A 52 -5.86 4.38 6.34
N TYR A 53 -4.97 5.25 6.78
CA TYR A 53 -3.82 4.78 7.56
C TYR A 53 -4.26 4.01 8.79
N GLU A 54 -5.34 4.42 9.41
CA GLU A 54 -5.75 3.76 10.65
C GLU A 54 -6.19 2.33 10.41
N SER A 55 -6.48 1.98 9.17
CA SER A 55 -6.85 0.61 8.85
C SER A 55 -5.67 -0.25 8.45
N ILE A 56 -4.51 0.33 8.29
CA ILE A 56 -3.35 -0.38 7.79
C ILE A 56 -2.53 -0.91 8.95
N LEU A 57 -2.34 -2.21 8.97
CA LEU A 57 -1.50 -2.82 9.98
C LEU A 57 -0.05 -2.78 9.55
N SER A 58 0.22 -3.06 8.28
CA SER A 58 1.57 -3.00 7.78
C SER A 58 1.55 -2.83 6.26
N LEU A 59 2.66 -2.34 5.74
CA LEU A 59 2.86 -2.22 4.31
C LEU A 59 4.14 -2.94 3.94
N GLU A 60 4.10 -3.60 2.80
CA GLU A 60 5.27 -4.27 2.28
C GLU A 60 5.44 -3.90 0.83
N GLU A 61 6.67 -3.71 0.43
CA GLU A 61 6.97 -3.47 -0.96
C GLU A 61 7.22 -4.81 -1.63
N LEU A 62 6.54 -5.06 -2.75
CA LEU A 62 6.71 -6.29 -3.48
C LEU A 62 7.70 -6.04 -4.60
N THR A 63 8.95 -6.33 -4.33
CA THR A 63 10.00 -5.92 -5.25
C THR A 63 10.33 -6.94 -6.30
N ASP A 64 9.94 -8.16 -6.10
CA ASP A 64 10.32 -9.19 -7.03
C ASP A 64 9.18 -9.62 -7.92
N VAL A 65 8.16 -8.86 -7.92
CA VAL A 65 6.98 -9.24 -8.60
C VAL A 65 7.22 -9.49 -10.03
N SER A 66 8.00 -8.71 -10.58
CA SER A 66 8.14 -8.80 -11.94
C SER A 66 9.19 -9.65 -12.38
N GLU A 67 9.82 -9.92 -11.73
CA GLU A 67 10.77 -10.45 -12.26
C GLU A 67 10.74 -11.50 -12.84
N ASP A 68 10.57 -11.79 -12.82
CA ASP A 68 10.46 -12.72 -13.28
C ASP A 68 10.10 -12.94 -13.95
N GLY A 69 10.00 -12.46 -13.88
CA GLY A 69 9.63 -12.81 -14.44
C GLY A 69 9.89 -12.82 -14.67
#